data_3a5d64ca15e2e26fad4f49160d331570
#
_entry.id   3a5d64ca15e2e26fad4f49160d331570
#
_cell.length_a   1.000
_cell.length_b   1.000
_cell.length_c   1.000
_cell.angle_alpha   90.00
_cell.angle_beta   90.00
_cell.angle_gamma   90.00
#
_symmetry.space_group_name_H-M   'P 1'
#
loop_
_entity.id
_entity.type
_entity.pdbx_description
1 polymer ?
#
loop_
_entity_poly.entity_id
_entity_poly.type
_entity_poly.pdbx_seq_one_letter_code
_entity_poly.pdbx_strand_id
1 'polypeptide(L)'
;MKLKISPSRLCGEIKAPPSKSYAHRCLICAALTEGKSKIIGISDSEDMLATLDCVEALGAKYDRCGDTVTITGRPGKTPKGAVLRCRESGSTLRFMIPLALTGAKVRFEGTPRLLERGIGIYEALLGGRGIEIKKDEHGIEFCGALTAGEYVLRGDVSSQFVSGLLFALPTLEGDSVIKVLPPVESRAYIDITLGVLRSFGIGID
;
A
#
# COMPACT_ATOMS: atom_id res chain seq x y z
N MET A 1 22.47 23.40 10.08
CA MET A 1 23.60 22.47 10.17
C MET A 1 24.42 22.60 8.89
N LYS A 2 25.76 22.77 8.97
CA LYS A 2 26.66 22.79 7.81
C LYS A 2 27.51 21.52 7.88
N LEU A 3 27.55 20.77 6.80
CA LEU A 3 28.42 19.59 6.65
C LEU A 3 29.54 19.90 5.67
N LYS A 4 30.77 19.56 6.05
CA LYS A 4 31.94 19.61 5.14
C LYS A 4 32.25 18.18 4.74
N ILE A 5 32.19 17.93 3.43
CA ILE A 5 32.52 16.63 2.84
C ILE A 5 33.85 16.79 2.10
N SER A 6 34.82 15.98 2.45
CA SER A 6 36.10 15.91 1.74
C SER A 6 36.11 14.69 0.80
N PRO A 7 36.67 14.78 -0.39
CA PRO A 7 36.84 13.64 -1.26
C PRO A 7 37.55 12.50 -0.54
N SER A 8 37.01 11.30 -0.61
CA SER A 8 37.66 10.10 -0.05
C SER A 8 37.41 8.90 -0.95
N ARG A 9 38.33 7.93 -0.88
CA ARG A 9 38.21 6.67 -1.59
C ARG A 9 37.41 5.70 -0.73
N LEU A 10 36.29 5.22 -1.24
CA LEU A 10 35.52 4.18 -0.58
C LEU A 10 36.12 2.82 -0.89
N CYS A 11 36.30 2.00 0.13
CA CYS A 11 36.81 0.63 0.02
C CYS A 11 36.15 -0.23 1.10
N GLY A 12 35.70 -1.43 0.72
CA GLY A 12 35.06 -2.38 1.63
C GLY A 12 33.78 -2.96 1.05
N GLU A 13 33.19 -3.89 1.80
CA GLU A 13 31.94 -4.55 1.48
C GLU A 13 30.91 -4.26 2.56
N ILE A 14 29.67 -4.04 2.17
CA ILE A 14 28.54 -3.88 3.09
C ILE A 14 27.39 -4.78 2.64
N LYS A 15 26.64 -5.33 3.60
CA LYS A 15 25.39 -5.98 3.32
C LYS A 15 24.31 -4.92 3.11
N ALA A 16 23.72 -4.87 1.91
CA ALA A 16 22.63 -3.95 1.63
C ALA A 16 21.41 -4.27 2.53
N PRO A 17 20.75 -3.26 3.11
CA PRO A 17 19.51 -3.49 3.84
C PRO A 17 18.40 -3.99 2.90
N PRO A 18 17.43 -4.76 3.41
CA PRO A 18 16.28 -5.18 2.63
C PRO A 18 15.50 -4.00 2.05
N SER A 19 14.95 -4.19 0.84
CA SER A 19 14.15 -3.15 0.20
C SER A 19 12.79 -3.01 0.85
N LYS A 20 12.57 -1.91 1.57
CA LYS A 20 11.28 -1.56 2.15
C LYS A 20 10.17 -1.51 1.10
N SER A 21 10.48 -0.98 -0.08
CA SER A 21 9.51 -0.86 -1.17
C SER A 21 9.03 -2.20 -1.73
N TYR A 22 9.90 -3.20 -1.78
CA TYR A 22 9.51 -4.58 -2.10
C TYR A 22 8.72 -5.22 -0.96
N ALA A 23 9.20 -5.06 0.26
CA ALA A 23 8.62 -5.68 1.45
C ALA A 23 7.13 -5.34 1.62
N HIS A 24 6.75 -4.05 1.57
CA HIS A 24 5.34 -3.64 1.62
C HIS A 24 4.47 -4.40 0.62
N ARG A 25 4.94 -4.47 -0.63
CA ARG A 25 4.20 -5.06 -1.73
C ARG A 25 4.03 -6.56 -1.57
N CYS A 26 5.09 -7.25 -1.16
CA CYS A 26 5.04 -8.69 -0.89
C CYS A 26 4.10 -9.03 0.26
N LEU A 27 4.12 -8.24 1.35
CA LEU A 27 3.21 -8.44 2.49
C LEU A 27 1.75 -8.26 2.07
N ILE A 28 1.47 -7.24 1.27
CA ILE A 28 0.11 -6.95 0.77
C ILE A 28 -0.36 -8.08 -0.16
N CYS A 29 0.43 -8.45 -1.17
CA CYS A 29 0.05 -9.52 -2.10
C CYS A 29 -0.14 -10.86 -1.36
N ALA A 30 0.73 -11.19 -0.41
CA ALA A 30 0.59 -12.39 0.42
C ALA A 30 -0.71 -12.38 1.24
N ALA A 31 -1.13 -11.22 1.75
CA ALA A 31 -2.38 -11.10 2.50
C ALA A 31 -3.63 -11.29 1.61
N LEU A 32 -3.53 -10.94 0.33
CA LEU A 32 -4.61 -11.05 -0.66
C LEU A 32 -4.68 -12.41 -1.35
N THR A 33 -3.69 -13.28 -1.14
CA THR A 33 -3.59 -14.59 -1.79
C THR A 33 -4.03 -15.71 -0.85
N GLU A 34 -4.76 -16.69 -1.34
CA GLU A 34 -5.08 -17.88 -0.53
C GLU A 34 -3.81 -18.69 -0.19
N GLY A 35 -3.82 -19.28 1.02
CA GLY A 35 -2.74 -20.13 1.49
C GLY A 35 -1.66 -19.37 2.26
N LYS A 36 -0.46 -19.95 2.31
CA LYS A 36 0.67 -19.42 3.08
C LYS A 36 1.79 -18.93 2.18
N SER A 37 2.26 -17.72 2.43
CA SER A 37 3.41 -17.11 1.76
C SER A 37 4.50 -16.81 2.78
N LYS A 38 5.74 -17.19 2.48
CA LYS A 38 6.91 -16.90 3.33
C LYS A 38 7.74 -15.79 2.69
N ILE A 39 7.94 -14.69 3.42
CA ILE A 39 8.68 -13.52 2.97
C ILE A 39 9.87 -13.32 3.88
N ILE A 40 11.05 -13.25 3.29
CA ILE A 40 12.35 -13.16 4.00
C ILE A 40 12.95 -11.78 3.79
N GLY A 41 13.62 -11.24 4.79
CA GLY A 41 14.26 -9.92 4.73
C GLY A 41 13.30 -8.79 5.14
N ILE A 42 12.39 -9.03 6.06
CA ILE A 42 11.50 -7.99 6.60
C ILE A 42 12.18 -7.30 7.78
N SER A 43 12.38 -5.99 7.66
CA SER A 43 12.96 -5.17 8.73
C SER A 43 11.96 -4.84 9.85
N ASP A 44 12.47 -4.41 11.01
CA ASP A 44 11.66 -3.94 12.16
C ASP A 44 11.28 -2.46 12.06
N SER A 45 11.18 -1.91 10.85
CA SER A 45 10.79 -0.51 10.69
C SER A 45 9.31 -0.30 11.01
N GLU A 46 8.98 0.88 11.56
CA GLU A 46 7.60 1.28 11.85
C GLU A 46 6.67 1.15 10.62
N ASP A 47 7.19 1.41 9.42
CA ASP A 47 6.44 1.22 8.19
C ASP A 47 6.05 -0.26 7.93
N MET A 48 6.96 -1.20 8.24
CA MET A 48 6.66 -2.63 8.08
C MET A 48 5.66 -3.10 9.13
N LEU A 49 5.82 -2.66 10.37
CA LEU A 49 4.86 -2.95 11.44
C LEU A 49 3.47 -2.39 11.10
N ALA A 50 3.40 -1.15 10.59
CA ALA A 50 2.13 -0.58 10.12
C ALA A 50 1.47 -1.42 9.02
N THR A 51 2.26 -1.96 8.08
CA THR A 51 1.72 -2.82 7.03
C THR A 51 1.21 -4.14 7.59
N LEU A 52 1.93 -4.75 8.52
CA LEU A 52 1.51 -5.98 9.19
C LEU A 52 0.23 -5.77 10.01
N ASP A 53 0.14 -4.69 10.79
CA ASP A 53 -1.09 -4.32 11.51
C ASP A 53 -2.29 -4.18 10.55
N CYS A 54 -2.07 -3.55 9.40
CA CYS A 54 -3.14 -3.34 8.41
C CYS A 54 -3.56 -4.63 7.69
N VAL A 55 -2.64 -5.51 7.31
CA VAL A 55 -3.01 -6.78 6.67
C VAL A 55 -3.74 -7.69 7.65
N GLU A 56 -3.39 -7.66 8.95
CA GLU A 56 -4.13 -8.36 9.99
C GLU A 56 -5.55 -7.78 10.18
N ALA A 57 -5.69 -6.45 10.17
CA ALA A 57 -7.00 -5.79 10.22
C ALA A 57 -7.89 -6.13 9.01
N LEU A 58 -7.29 -6.44 7.86
CA LEU A 58 -7.99 -6.96 6.68
C LEU A 58 -8.35 -8.44 6.79
N GLY A 59 -7.87 -9.13 7.84
CA GLY A 59 -8.23 -10.50 8.19
C GLY A 59 -7.20 -11.56 7.84
N ALA A 60 -6.05 -11.20 7.27
CA ALA A 60 -4.92 -12.12 7.15
C ALA A 60 -4.33 -12.43 8.53
N LYS A 61 -3.58 -13.53 8.63
CA LYS A 61 -2.81 -13.87 9.85
C LYS A 61 -1.34 -13.93 9.49
N TYR A 62 -0.48 -13.56 10.42
CA TYR A 62 0.95 -13.74 10.20
C TYR A 62 1.67 -14.25 11.43
N ASP A 63 2.75 -14.97 11.18
CA ASP A 63 3.74 -15.37 12.17
C ASP A 63 5.10 -14.77 11.76
N ARG A 64 5.85 -14.28 12.73
CA ARG A 64 7.15 -13.67 12.49
C ARG A 64 8.25 -14.37 13.28
N CYS A 65 9.33 -14.70 12.59
CA CYS A 65 10.56 -15.24 13.20
C CYS A 65 11.77 -14.48 12.64
N GLY A 66 12.34 -13.58 13.43
CA GLY A 66 13.42 -12.70 12.99
C GLY A 66 13.02 -11.82 11.83
N ASP A 67 13.75 -11.90 10.72
CA ASP A 67 13.47 -11.19 9.47
C ASP A 67 12.49 -11.90 8.52
N THR A 68 11.97 -13.04 8.95
CA THR A 68 11.04 -13.85 8.15
C THR A 68 9.61 -13.68 8.66
N VAL A 69 8.69 -13.37 7.75
CA VAL A 69 7.25 -13.28 8.00
C VAL A 69 6.54 -14.33 7.16
N THR A 70 5.72 -15.15 7.80
CA THR A 70 4.82 -16.11 7.13
C THR A 70 3.41 -15.56 7.23
N ILE A 71 2.79 -15.23 6.09
CA ILE A 71 1.41 -14.75 6.03
C ILE A 71 0.50 -15.87 5.56
N THR A 72 -0.59 -16.09 6.31
CA THR A 72 -1.74 -16.85 5.85
C THR A 72 -2.76 -15.85 5.33
N GLY A 73 -2.86 -15.74 4.01
CA GLY A 73 -3.69 -14.75 3.37
C GLY A 73 -5.18 -15.05 3.51
N ARG A 74 -5.98 -14.01 3.39
CA ARG A 74 -7.44 -14.08 3.41
C ARG A 74 -7.99 -13.13 2.35
N PRO A 75 -8.14 -13.57 1.10
CA PRO A 75 -8.83 -12.79 0.07
C PRO A 75 -10.30 -12.58 0.45
N GLY A 76 -10.86 -11.48 -0.01
CA GLY A 76 -12.27 -11.18 0.18
C GLY A 76 -12.56 -9.83 0.83
N LYS A 77 -13.76 -9.70 1.36
CA LYS A 77 -14.26 -8.41 1.87
C LYS A 77 -13.57 -8.01 3.18
N THR A 78 -13.29 -6.73 3.30
CA THR A 78 -12.83 -6.10 4.53
C THR A 78 -13.79 -6.39 5.69
N PRO A 79 -13.30 -6.79 6.86
CA PRO A 79 -14.14 -7.00 8.04
C PRO A 79 -14.91 -5.72 8.40
N LYS A 80 -16.17 -5.90 8.81
CA LYS A 80 -17.02 -4.76 9.23
C LYS A 80 -16.39 -4.05 10.42
N GLY A 81 -16.25 -2.73 10.30
CA GLY A 81 -15.66 -1.89 11.37
C GLY A 81 -14.14 -2.03 11.49
N ALA A 82 -13.46 -2.51 10.47
CA ALA A 82 -12.01 -2.61 10.47
C ALA A 82 -11.36 -1.25 10.70
N VAL A 83 -10.34 -1.23 11.57
CA VAL A 83 -9.51 -0.07 11.84
C VAL A 83 -8.08 -0.40 11.39
N LEU A 84 -7.61 0.30 10.37
CA LEU A 84 -6.27 0.14 9.81
C LEU A 84 -5.33 1.18 10.43
N ARG A 85 -4.40 0.72 11.27
CA ARG A 85 -3.43 1.59 11.97
C ARG A 85 -2.19 1.77 11.13
N CYS A 86 -2.13 2.89 10.40
CA CYS A 86 -1.03 3.20 9.49
C CYS A 86 0.18 3.83 10.19
N ARG A 87 0.11 4.11 11.50
CA ARG A 87 1.18 4.75 12.29
C ARG A 87 1.63 6.06 11.62
N GLU A 88 2.84 6.14 11.07
CA GLU A 88 3.33 7.26 10.26
C GLU A 88 3.62 6.86 8.80
N SER A 89 3.21 5.66 8.38
CA SER A 89 3.50 5.12 7.07
C SER A 89 2.56 5.63 5.98
N GLY A 90 3.04 6.58 5.19
CA GLY A 90 2.33 7.08 4.01
C GLY A 90 2.14 6.03 2.91
N SER A 91 3.08 5.10 2.78
CA SER A 91 2.98 3.98 1.82
C SER A 91 1.84 3.05 2.23
N THR A 92 1.81 2.62 3.50
CA THR A 92 0.76 1.76 4.02
C THR A 92 -0.61 2.40 3.85
N LEU A 93 -0.78 3.65 4.26
CA LEU A 93 -2.06 4.37 4.12
C LEU A 93 -2.55 4.35 2.66
N ARG A 94 -1.69 4.76 1.71
CA ARG A 94 -2.09 4.90 0.31
C ARG A 94 -2.30 3.56 -0.39
N PHE A 95 -1.59 2.52 -0.01
CA PHE A 95 -1.79 1.19 -0.57
C PHE A 95 -3.08 0.55 -0.05
N MET A 96 -3.38 0.74 1.24
CA MET A 96 -4.51 0.07 1.89
C MET A 96 -5.85 0.74 1.61
N ILE A 97 -5.91 2.04 1.32
CA ILE A 97 -7.19 2.72 1.08
C ILE A 97 -8.02 2.02 -0.01
N PRO A 98 -7.54 1.84 -1.26
CA PRO A 98 -8.36 1.19 -2.28
C PRO A 98 -8.70 -0.26 -1.93
N LEU A 99 -7.77 -0.99 -1.30
CA LEU A 99 -7.96 -2.39 -0.89
C LEU A 99 -9.08 -2.57 0.14
N ALA A 100 -9.21 -1.64 1.05
CA ALA A 100 -10.20 -1.72 2.12
C ALA A 100 -11.61 -1.33 1.69
N LEU A 101 -11.78 -0.75 0.50
CA LEU A 101 -13.07 -0.26 -0.02
C LEU A 101 -13.91 -1.38 -0.64
N THR A 102 -14.40 -2.28 0.20
CA THR A 102 -15.21 -3.44 -0.22
C THR A 102 -16.68 -3.35 0.18
N GLY A 103 -17.17 -2.12 0.46
CA GLY A 103 -18.57 -1.81 0.81
C GLY A 103 -18.82 -1.63 2.31
N ALA A 104 -17.93 -2.09 3.16
CA ALA A 104 -18.04 -1.85 4.60
C ALA A 104 -17.45 -0.47 4.97
N LYS A 105 -17.92 0.06 6.09
CA LYS A 105 -17.29 1.20 6.74
C LYS A 105 -15.92 0.80 7.27
N VAL A 106 -14.90 1.56 6.94
CA VAL A 106 -13.51 1.33 7.36
C VAL A 106 -12.88 2.62 7.85
N ARG A 107 -12.03 2.52 8.88
CA ARG A 107 -11.31 3.65 9.45
C ARG A 107 -9.80 3.45 9.30
N PHE A 108 -9.12 4.52 8.90
CA PHE A 108 -7.66 4.61 8.88
C PHE A 108 -7.20 5.55 9.97
N GLU A 109 -6.29 5.09 10.82
CA GLU A 109 -5.67 5.87 11.89
C GLU A 109 -4.18 6.06 11.63
N GLY A 110 -3.67 7.22 12.02
CA GLY A 110 -2.27 7.56 11.88
C GLY A 110 -1.88 8.77 12.69
N THR A 111 -0.58 9.10 12.70
CA THR A 111 -0.11 10.32 13.35
C THR A 111 -0.70 11.57 12.68
N PRO A 112 -0.85 12.70 13.38
CA PRO A 112 -1.28 13.95 12.77
C PRO A 112 -0.45 14.32 11.53
N ARG A 113 0.85 14.12 11.58
CA ARG A 113 1.77 14.33 10.46
C ARG A 113 1.46 13.45 9.24
N LEU A 114 1.03 12.21 9.45
CA LEU A 114 0.60 11.34 8.34
C LEU A 114 -0.68 11.87 7.71
N LEU A 115 -1.66 12.27 8.53
CA LEU A 115 -2.95 12.77 8.08
C LEU A 115 -2.81 14.11 7.32
N GLU A 116 -1.91 14.99 7.77
CA GLU A 116 -1.57 16.25 7.09
C GLU A 116 -0.97 16.03 5.68
N ARG A 117 -0.22 14.94 5.45
CA ARG A 117 0.33 14.60 4.12
C ARG A 117 -0.73 14.32 3.08
N GLY A 118 -1.95 14.11 3.51
CA GLY A 118 -3.16 14.09 2.70
C GLY A 118 -3.30 12.90 1.76
N ILE A 119 -4.53 12.71 1.36
CA ILE A 119 -4.98 11.71 0.39
C ILE A 119 -5.77 12.36 -0.74
N GLY A 120 -5.55 13.65 -1.01
CA GLY A 120 -6.35 14.48 -1.94
C GLY A 120 -6.57 13.86 -3.31
N ILE A 121 -5.61 13.06 -3.80
CA ILE A 121 -5.77 12.32 -5.05
C ILE A 121 -6.91 11.30 -4.94
N TYR A 122 -6.98 10.54 -3.84
CA TYR A 122 -8.09 9.60 -3.63
C TYR A 122 -9.39 10.32 -3.33
N GLU A 123 -9.38 11.47 -2.65
CA GLU A 123 -10.60 12.26 -2.44
C GLU A 123 -11.22 12.68 -3.77
N ALA A 124 -10.40 13.19 -4.69
CA ALA A 124 -10.86 13.57 -6.02
C ALA A 124 -11.31 12.36 -6.86
N LEU A 125 -10.58 11.25 -6.76
CA LEU A 125 -10.81 10.05 -7.58
C LEU A 125 -12.02 9.24 -7.11
N LEU A 126 -12.27 9.17 -5.79
CA LEU A 126 -13.25 8.30 -5.16
C LEU A 126 -14.55 9.03 -4.81
N GLY A 127 -14.49 10.32 -4.52
CA GLY A 127 -15.67 11.12 -4.15
C GLY A 127 -16.77 11.13 -5.23
N GLY A 128 -16.38 11.08 -6.52
CA GLY A 128 -17.33 10.96 -7.63
C GLY A 128 -17.91 9.55 -7.86
N ARG A 129 -17.52 8.55 -7.04
CA ARG A 129 -17.90 7.14 -7.19
C ARG A 129 -18.78 6.62 -6.06
N GLY A 130 -19.42 7.52 -5.32
CA GLY A 130 -20.33 7.15 -4.23
C GLY A 130 -19.63 6.66 -2.97
N ILE A 131 -18.33 6.97 -2.81
CA ILE A 131 -17.57 6.68 -1.60
C ILE A 131 -17.59 7.91 -0.71
N GLU A 132 -18.19 7.76 0.48
CA GLU A 132 -18.18 8.81 1.50
C GLU A 132 -16.83 8.83 2.22
N ILE A 133 -16.29 10.02 2.43
CA ILE A 133 -15.01 10.25 3.11
C ILE A 133 -15.24 11.25 4.24
N LYS A 134 -14.92 10.85 5.47
CA LYS A 134 -14.98 11.72 6.64
C LYS A 134 -13.62 11.75 7.31
N LYS A 135 -13.16 12.95 7.70
CA LYS A 135 -11.90 13.15 8.38
C LYS A 135 -12.13 13.77 9.77
N ASP A 136 -11.34 13.34 10.71
CA ASP A 136 -11.21 13.98 12.00
C ASP A 136 -9.71 14.07 12.40
N GLU A 137 -9.43 14.58 13.58
CA GLU A 137 -8.05 14.77 14.08
C GLU A 137 -7.27 13.46 14.28
N HIS A 138 -7.95 12.31 14.33
CA HIS A 138 -7.36 11.01 14.63
C HIS A 138 -7.36 10.05 13.44
N GLY A 139 -8.08 10.37 12.34
CA GLY A 139 -8.14 9.45 11.21
C GLY A 139 -9.05 9.87 10.07
N ILE A 140 -9.18 8.93 9.15
CA ILE A 140 -10.00 9.07 7.95
C ILE A 140 -10.91 7.86 7.86
N GLU A 141 -12.20 8.11 7.74
CA GLU A 141 -13.23 7.10 7.58
C GLU A 141 -13.74 7.07 6.15
N PHE A 142 -13.87 5.89 5.61
CA PHE A 142 -14.44 5.64 4.29
C PHE A 142 -15.68 4.75 4.42
N CYS A 143 -16.70 5.01 3.62
CA CYS A 143 -17.86 4.15 3.47
C CYS A 143 -18.22 4.04 2.00
N GLY A 144 -18.24 2.83 1.46
CA GLY A 144 -18.51 2.54 0.06
C GLY A 144 -17.63 1.44 -0.50
N ALA A 145 -17.89 1.05 -1.75
CA ALA A 145 -17.13 0.03 -2.46
C ALA A 145 -16.41 0.61 -3.67
N LEU A 146 -15.15 0.21 -3.84
CA LEU A 146 -14.44 0.44 -5.09
C LEU A 146 -15.11 -0.36 -6.20
N THR A 147 -15.24 0.22 -7.38
CA THR A 147 -15.87 -0.42 -8.55
C THR A 147 -14.86 -0.53 -9.68
N ALA A 148 -15.02 -1.53 -10.53
CA ALA A 148 -14.26 -1.62 -11.78
C ALA A 148 -14.53 -0.41 -12.69
N GLY A 149 -13.60 -0.10 -13.58
CA GLY A 149 -13.71 0.99 -14.54
C GLY A 149 -12.41 1.77 -14.77
N GLU A 150 -12.54 2.95 -15.34
CA GLU A 150 -11.39 3.79 -15.68
C GLU A 150 -11.00 4.72 -14.53
N TYR A 151 -9.70 4.74 -14.22
CA TYR A 151 -9.07 5.58 -13.21
C TYR A 151 -7.98 6.43 -13.83
N VAL A 152 -8.18 7.74 -13.87
CA VAL A 152 -7.23 8.69 -14.48
C VAL A 152 -6.49 9.44 -13.37
N LEU A 153 -5.17 9.32 -13.36
CA LEU A 153 -4.30 10.01 -12.40
C LEU A 153 -3.21 10.80 -13.12
N ARG A 154 -2.78 11.90 -12.52
CA ARG A 154 -1.57 12.60 -12.95
C ARG A 154 -0.35 11.77 -12.56
N GLY A 155 0.65 11.71 -13.43
CA GLY A 155 1.89 10.95 -13.19
C GLY A 155 2.95 11.72 -12.40
N ASP A 156 2.75 13.02 -12.18
CA ASP A 156 3.59 13.89 -11.34
C ASP A 156 3.23 13.84 -9.85
N VAL A 157 2.28 12.98 -9.49
CA VAL A 157 1.94 12.67 -8.10
C VAL A 157 2.68 11.41 -7.63
N SER A 158 2.59 11.13 -6.34
CA SER A 158 3.22 9.93 -5.79
C SER A 158 2.71 8.64 -6.45
N SER A 159 3.63 7.80 -6.94
CA SER A 159 3.34 6.46 -7.47
C SER A 159 2.62 5.52 -6.49
N GLN A 160 2.56 5.89 -5.21
CA GLN A 160 1.83 5.13 -4.19
C GLN A 160 0.33 5.08 -4.47
N PHE A 161 -0.25 6.14 -5.06
CA PHE A 161 -1.67 6.15 -5.44
C PHE A 161 -1.96 5.16 -6.57
N VAL A 162 -1.08 5.11 -7.56
CA VAL A 162 -1.16 4.12 -8.65
C VAL A 162 -0.99 2.71 -8.10
N SER A 163 0.01 2.50 -7.24
CA SER A 163 0.27 1.19 -6.63
C SER A 163 -0.91 0.68 -5.80
N GLY A 164 -1.58 1.54 -5.05
CA GLY A 164 -2.77 1.18 -4.28
C GLY A 164 -3.90 0.66 -5.17
N LEU A 165 -4.16 1.32 -6.31
CA LEU A 165 -5.13 0.85 -7.30
C LEU A 165 -4.69 -0.47 -7.95
N LEU A 166 -3.41 -0.62 -8.30
CA LEU A 166 -2.87 -1.86 -8.85
C LEU A 166 -3.06 -3.08 -7.94
N PHE A 167 -3.07 -2.89 -6.62
CA PHE A 167 -3.39 -3.97 -5.68
C PHE A 167 -4.90 -4.25 -5.60
N ALA A 168 -5.71 -3.21 -5.66
CA ALA A 168 -7.16 -3.33 -5.41
C ALA A 168 -7.95 -3.78 -6.63
N LEU A 169 -7.69 -3.19 -7.81
CA LEU A 169 -8.49 -3.43 -9.00
C LEU A 169 -8.53 -4.88 -9.47
N PRO A 170 -7.44 -5.68 -9.37
CA PRO A 170 -7.49 -7.10 -9.72
C PRO A 170 -8.38 -7.95 -8.80
N THR A 171 -8.82 -7.41 -7.65
CA THR A 171 -9.72 -8.12 -6.72
C THR A 171 -11.20 -7.85 -6.99
N LEU A 172 -11.52 -6.99 -7.97
CA LEU A 172 -12.89 -6.59 -8.31
C LEU A 172 -13.44 -7.44 -9.45
N GLU A 173 -14.76 -7.49 -9.53
CA GLU A 173 -15.45 -8.04 -10.69
C GLU A 173 -15.47 -7.00 -11.82
N GLY A 174 -15.02 -7.41 -13.02
CA GLY A 174 -14.97 -6.59 -14.24
C GLY A 174 -13.62 -5.92 -14.48
N ASP A 175 -13.45 -5.45 -15.72
CA ASP A 175 -12.20 -4.87 -16.20
C ASP A 175 -11.98 -3.46 -15.69
N SER A 176 -10.72 -3.12 -15.46
CA SER A 176 -10.31 -1.80 -15.02
C SER A 176 -9.11 -1.29 -15.79
N VAL A 177 -9.06 0.01 -16.00
CA VAL A 177 -7.95 0.69 -16.67
C VAL A 177 -7.42 1.81 -15.78
N ILE A 178 -6.11 1.85 -15.59
CA ILE A 178 -5.44 2.99 -14.95
C ILE A 178 -4.73 3.80 -16.01
N LYS A 179 -5.15 5.05 -16.21
CA LYS A 179 -4.48 6.00 -17.10
C LYS A 179 -3.60 6.94 -16.28
N VAL A 180 -2.30 6.86 -16.46
CA VAL A 180 -1.35 7.76 -15.81
C VAL A 180 -0.90 8.82 -16.82
N LEU A 181 -1.30 10.07 -16.58
CA LEU A 181 -1.01 11.19 -17.46
C LEU A 181 0.44 11.67 -17.27
N PRO A 182 1.16 12.02 -18.36
CA PRO A 182 2.53 12.54 -18.26
C PRO A 182 2.60 13.92 -17.57
N PRO A 183 3.76 14.28 -16.98
CA PRO A 183 4.96 13.44 -16.85
C PRO A 183 4.77 12.33 -15.81
N VAL A 184 5.32 11.13 -16.07
CA VAL A 184 5.26 10.01 -15.12
C VAL A 184 6.52 10.00 -14.28
N GLU A 185 6.43 10.57 -13.09
CA GLU A 185 7.50 10.52 -12.09
C GLU A 185 7.46 9.20 -11.32
N SER A 186 8.61 8.79 -10.81
CA SER A 186 8.71 7.59 -9.94
C SER A 186 8.18 6.29 -10.58
N ARG A 187 8.26 6.14 -11.91
CA ARG A 187 7.81 4.97 -12.66
C ARG A 187 8.40 3.66 -12.11
N ALA A 188 9.65 3.68 -11.68
CA ALA A 188 10.32 2.50 -11.12
C ALA A 188 9.53 1.85 -9.95
N TYR A 189 8.80 2.64 -9.15
CA TYR A 189 7.97 2.08 -8.07
C TYR A 189 6.67 1.45 -8.58
N ILE A 190 6.15 1.92 -9.72
CA ILE A 190 5.03 1.26 -10.40
C ILE A 190 5.53 -0.08 -10.94
N ASP A 191 6.70 -0.11 -11.58
CA ASP A 191 7.31 -1.32 -12.14
C ASP A 191 7.59 -2.36 -11.04
N ILE A 192 8.05 -1.93 -9.85
CA ILE A 192 8.18 -2.81 -8.67
C ILE A 192 6.81 -3.42 -8.30
N THR A 193 5.74 -2.63 -8.32
CA THR A 193 4.40 -3.15 -8.00
C THR A 193 3.95 -4.19 -9.00
N LEU A 194 4.09 -3.91 -10.29
CA LEU A 194 3.77 -4.84 -11.37
C LEU A 194 4.61 -6.13 -11.28
N GLY A 195 5.90 -6.01 -10.98
CA GLY A 195 6.80 -7.15 -10.78
C GLY A 195 6.36 -8.05 -9.61
N VAL A 196 5.99 -7.46 -8.48
CA VAL A 196 5.49 -8.23 -7.33
C VAL A 196 4.14 -8.87 -7.64
N LEU A 197 3.18 -8.16 -8.22
CA LEU A 197 1.89 -8.73 -8.63
C LEU A 197 2.09 -9.93 -9.55
N ARG A 198 2.99 -9.82 -10.54
CA ARG A 198 3.34 -10.92 -11.44
C ARG A 198 3.92 -12.13 -10.70
N SER A 199 4.74 -11.92 -9.65
CA SER A 199 5.27 -13.02 -8.84
C SER A 199 4.20 -13.76 -8.02
N PHE A 200 3.03 -13.14 -7.82
CA PHE A 200 1.83 -13.74 -7.24
C PHE A 200 0.80 -14.20 -8.28
N GLY A 201 1.19 -14.27 -9.56
CA GLY A 201 0.35 -14.78 -10.65
C GLY A 201 -0.63 -13.77 -11.25
N ILE A 202 -0.53 -12.48 -10.89
CA ILE A 202 -1.39 -11.43 -11.45
C ILE A 202 -0.66 -10.74 -12.61
N GLY A 203 -1.15 -10.96 -13.84
CA GLY A 203 -0.74 -10.22 -15.05
C GLY A 203 -1.55 -8.93 -15.19
N ILE A 204 -0.86 -7.85 -15.54
CA ILE A 204 -1.46 -6.54 -15.88
C ILE A 204 -0.78 -6.06 -17.15
N ASP A 205 -1.57 -5.78 -18.17
CA ASP A 205 -1.16 -5.30 -19.50
C ASP A 205 -1.18 -3.77 -19.60
#